data_ae2d923199ab6e30cf5aef78c43d2978
#
_entry.id   ae2d923199ab6e30cf5aef78c43d2978
#
_cell.length_a   1.000
_cell.length_b   1.000
_cell.length_c   1.000
_cell.angle_alpha   90.00
_cell.angle_beta   90.00
_cell.angle_gamma   90.00
#
_symmetry.space_group_name_H-M   'P 1'
#
loop_
_entity.id
_entity.type
_entity.pdbx_description
1 polymer ?
#
loop_
_entity_poly.entity_id
_entity_poly.type
_entity_poly.pdbx_seq_one_letter_code
_entity_poly.pdbx_strand_id
1 'polypeptide(L)'
;MSSIASHRSRPAAADASSPPLPARFDRLQLTSWAMLRQRPGAASLAANGMLGGSQAGVRLLYRANRQFAASLRTSTPLGTAVRGGEAALGVRYQPFASIPVSLTAERRQSFGKGAGRSAFAVFAEGGLWQRPIAAGFALDAYLQGGVVGMRRRDLFVDGSATLTRPLWRNFSFGAGVWGGMQPGLSRIDVGPRLSIKLPRGMRAHLDYRYEAAGNALPGSGPVVTLAGDF
;
A
#
# COMPACT_ATOMS: atom_id res chain seq x y z
N MET A 1 37.94 43.50 33.55
CA MET A 1 37.16 42.35 34.05
C MET A 1 35.99 42.16 33.08
N SER A 2 36.19 41.36 32.04
CA SER A 2 35.18 41.10 31.01
C SER A 2 34.48 39.80 31.31
N SER A 3 33.16 39.87 31.48
CA SER A 3 32.29 38.73 31.69
C SER A 3 31.92 38.12 30.33
N ILE A 4 32.36 36.88 30.11
CA ILE A 4 32.00 36.10 28.92
C ILE A 4 30.68 35.37 29.24
N ALA A 5 29.59 35.87 28.64
CA ALA A 5 28.30 35.22 28.67
C ALA A 5 28.31 34.01 27.72
N SER A 6 28.31 32.82 28.28
CA SER A 6 28.18 31.58 27.53
C SER A 6 26.76 31.44 27.00
N HIS A 7 26.58 31.62 25.72
CA HIS A 7 25.36 31.27 25.00
C HIS A 7 25.24 29.73 24.94
N ARG A 8 24.45 29.17 25.83
CA ARG A 8 23.98 27.77 25.69
C ARG A 8 22.98 27.74 24.54
N SER A 9 23.42 27.24 23.42
CA SER A 9 22.54 26.88 22.31
C SER A 9 21.57 25.78 22.77
N ARG A 10 20.31 26.14 22.88
CA ARG A 10 19.20 25.22 23.11
C ARG A 10 19.11 24.28 21.88
N PRO A 11 19.13 22.94 22.04
CA PRO A 11 18.92 22.09 20.88
C PRO A 11 17.50 22.36 20.37
N ALA A 12 17.41 22.74 19.11
CA ALA A 12 16.15 22.88 18.42
C ALA A 12 15.42 21.54 18.52
N ALA A 13 14.24 21.54 19.13
CA ALA A 13 13.31 20.43 19.08
C ALA A 13 13.09 20.11 17.60
N ALA A 14 13.49 18.89 17.21
CA ALA A 14 13.17 18.40 15.89
C ALA A 14 11.64 18.34 15.80
N ASP A 15 11.08 19.30 15.10
CA ASP A 15 9.69 19.27 14.69
C ASP A 15 9.44 17.95 13.96
N ALA A 16 8.66 17.06 14.61
CA ALA A 16 8.09 15.89 13.97
C ALA A 16 6.96 16.38 13.05
N SER A 17 7.32 17.23 12.10
CA SER A 17 6.43 17.63 11.03
C SER A 17 6.17 16.42 10.16
N SER A 18 4.90 16.15 9.93
CA SER A 18 4.40 15.39 8.78
C SER A 18 5.32 15.63 7.58
N PRO A 19 5.59 14.62 6.72
CA PRO A 19 6.40 14.87 5.53
C PRO A 19 5.89 16.16 4.89
N PRO A 20 6.76 17.10 4.56
CA PRO A 20 6.32 18.39 4.04
C PRO A 20 5.40 18.10 2.87
N LEU A 21 4.17 18.56 2.96
CA LEU A 21 3.30 18.62 1.80
C LEU A 21 4.13 19.32 0.73
N PRO A 22 4.36 18.73 -0.44
CA PRO A 22 5.20 19.33 -1.45
C PRO A 22 4.68 20.73 -1.68
N ALA A 23 5.55 21.73 -1.56
CA ALA A 23 5.24 23.15 -1.72
C ALA A 23 4.74 23.47 -3.15
N ARG A 24 4.88 22.49 -4.05
CA ARG A 24 4.28 22.45 -5.38
C ARG A 24 3.17 21.39 -5.36
N PHE A 25 2.01 21.76 -5.86
CA PHE A 25 0.90 20.85 -6.11
C PHE A 25 1.31 19.93 -7.26
N ASP A 26 1.94 18.80 -6.92
CA ASP A 26 2.32 17.80 -7.90
C ASP A 26 1.04 17.16 -8.46
N ARG A 27 0.75 17.53 -9.70
CA ARG A 27 -0.45 17.04 -10.38
C ARG A 27 -0.35 15.57 -10.74
N LEU A 28 0.86 15.06 -10.91
CA LEU A 28 1.12 13.66 -11.25
C LEU A 28 1.73 12.95 -10.07
N GLN A 29 1.20 11.80 -9.74
CA GLN A 29 1.76 10.87 -8.77
C GLN A 29 1.75 9.47 -9.39
N LEU A 30 2.92 8.84 -9.42
CA LEU A 30 3.10 7.48 -9.90
C LEU A 30 3.44 6.57 -8.73
N THR A 31 2.63 5.54 -8.52
CA THR A 31 2.89 4.48 -7.55
C THR A 31 3.13 3.18 -8.29
N SER A 32 4.18 2.46 -7.95
CA SER A 32 4.47 1.13 -8.48
C SER A 32 4.64 0.12 -7.35
N TRP A 33 4.28 -1.14 -7.62
CA TRP A 33 4.48 -2.23 -6.67
C TRP A 33 4.72 -3.55 -7.40
N ALA A 34 5.50 -4.41 -6.76
CA ALA A 34 5.63 -5.81 -7.12
C ALA A 34 5.70 -6.64 -5.84
N MET A 35 4.89 -7.67 -5.73
CA MET A 35 4.86 -8.60 -4.62
C MET A 35 5.09 -10.01 -5.15
N LEU A 36 6.07 -10.69 -4.61
CA LEU A 36 6.44 -12.05 -4.97
C LEU A 36 6.19 -12.98 -3.78
N ARG A 37 5.44 -14.05 -4.03
CA ARG A 37 5.20 -15.18 -3.11
C ARG A 37 5.64 -16.48 -3.78
N GLN A 38 6.01 -17.48 -2.99
CA GLN A 38 6.52 -18.75 -3.52
C GLN A 38 5.55 -19.52 -4.43
N ARG A 39 4.25 -19.33 -4.24
CA ARG A 39 3.21 -20.10 -4.98
C ARG A 39 2.14 -19.15 -5.52
N PRO A 40 1.50 -19.53 -6.63
CA PRO A 40 0.35 -18.81 -7.15
C PRO A 40 -0.78 -18.78 -6.11
N GLY A 41 -1.51 -17.68 -6.05
CA GLY A 41 -2.72 -17.52 -5.25
C GLY A 41 -3.88 -17.01 -6.09
N ALA A 42 -5.06 -16.92 -5.48
CA ALA A 42 -6.25 -16.37 -6.12
C ALA A 42 -6.08 -14.88 -6.48
N ALA A 43 -6.80 -14.42 -7.48
CA ALA A 43 -6.87 -13.00 -7.80
C ALA A 43 -7.59 -12.23 -6.68
N SER A 44 -7.04 -11.09 -6.27
CA SER A 44 -7.65 -10.21 -5.27
C SER A 44 -8.59 -9.21 -5.94
N LEU A 45 -9.74 -8.92 -5.32
CA LEU A 45 -10.62 -7.83 -5.70
C LEU A 45 -10.10 -6.47 -5.24
N ALA A 46 -9.26 -6.44 -4.20
CA ALA A 46 -8.59 -5.23 -3.78
C ALA A 46 -7.50 -4.83 -4.79
N ALA A 47 -7.38 -3.56 -5.08
CA ALA A 47 -6.22 -3.04 -5.79
C ALA A 47 -4.99 -3.21 -4.92
N ASN A 48 -3.96 -3.91 -5.36
CA ASN A 48 -2.78 -4.30 -4.58
C ASN A 48 -3.07 -5.28 -3.42
N GLY A 49 -4.15 -6.06 -3.51
CA GLY A 49 -4.68 -6.83 -2.40
C GLY A 49 -3.75 -7.90 -1.85
N MET A 50 -3.88 -8.15 -0.56
CA MET A 50 -3.05 -9.09 0.21
C MET A 50 -3.51 -10.55 0.08
N LEU A 51 -4.73 -10.80 -0.40
CA LEU A 51 -5.28 -12.14 -0.61
C LEU A 51 -4.59 -12.91 -1.73
N GLY A 52 -4.03 -12.20 -2.71
CA GLY A 52 -3.53 -12.81 -3.93
C GLY A 52 -2.14 -13.44 -3.80
N GLY A 53 -1.76 -14.13 -4.86
CA GLY A 53 -0.40 -14.57 -5.12
C GLY A 53 0.52 -13.43 -5.56
N SER A 54 1.60 -13.78 -6.26
CA SER A 54 2.52 -12.81 -6.83
C SER A 54 1.83 -11.89 -7.82
N GLN A 55 2.08 -10.59 -7.71
CA GLN A 55 1.51 -9.58 -8.60
C GLN A 55 2.40 -8.35 -8.72
N ALA A 56 2.27 -7.64 -9.83
CA ALA A 56 2.86 -6.32 -10.01
C ALA A 56 1.85 -5.36 -10.62
N GLY A 57 2.05 -4.07 -10.38
CA GLY A 57 1.19 -3.06 -10.96
C GLY A 57 1.74 -1.65 -10.82
N VAL A 58 1.04 -0.75 -11.48
CA VAL A 58 1.33 0.67 -11.51
C VAL A 58 0.02 1.44 -11.41
N ARG A 59 0.02 2.52 -10.66
CA ARG A 59 -1.08 3.48 -10.58
C ARG A 59 -0.55 4.88 -10.91
N LEU A 60 -1.19 5.56 -11.82
CA LEU A 60 -0.98 6.96 -12.13
C LEU A 60 -2.19 7.75 -11.64
N LEU A 61 -1.94 8.78 -10.83
CA LEU A 61 -2.94 9.75 -10.41
C LEU A 61 -2.65 11.10 -11.06
N TYR A 62 -3.66 11.67 -11.71
CA TYR A 62 -3.64 13.04 -12.20
C TYR A 62 -4.61 13.89 -11.37
N ARG A 63 -4.08 14.76 -10.52
CA ARG A 63 -4.87 15.61 -9.63
C ARG A 63 -5.40 16.84 -10.40
N ALA A 64 -6.69 16.87 -10.60
CA ALA A 64 -7.36 18.05 -11.17
C ALA A 64 -7.38 19.21 -10.16
N ASN A 65 -7.65 18.88 -8.90
CA ASN A 65 -7.61 19.82 -7.76
C ASN A 65 -7.27 19.09 -6.47
N ARG A 66 -7.43 19.72 -5.29
CA ARG A 66 -7.11 19.13 -3.99
C ARG A 66 -8.00 17.95 -3.60
N GLN A 67 -9.18 17.84 -4.18
CA GLN A 67 -10.18 16.83 -3.82
C GLN A 67 -10.32 15.74 -4.90
N PHE A 68 -10.14 16.08 -6.18
CA PHE A 68 -10.40 15.17 -7.29
C PHE A 68 -9.12 14.82 -8.05
N ALA A 69 -8.96 13.54 -8.36
CA ALA A 69 -7.93 13.03 -9.24
C ALA A 69 -8.51 11.99 -10.21
N ALA A 70 -8.01 11.98 -11.44
CA ALA A 70 -8.17 10.85 -12.33
C ALA A 70 -7.17 9.76 -11.94
N SER A 71 -7.59 8.51 -11.98
CA SER A 71 -6.78 7.34 -11.63
C SER A 71 -6.72 6.39 -12.80
N LEU A 72 -5.50 6.05 -13.24
CA LEU A 72 -5.25 4.97 -14.19
C LEU A 72 -4.38 3.93 -13.48
N ARG A 73 -4.84 2.68 -13.45
CA ARG A 73 -4.13 1.57 -12.82
C ARG A 73 -4.02 0.40 -13.78
N THR A 74 -2.89 -0.28 -13.74
CA THR A 74 -2.74 -1.60 -14.36
C THR A 74 -2.07 -2.54 -13.40
N SER A 75 -2.45 -3.81 -13.44
CA SER A 75 -1.85 -4.87 -12.64
C SER A 75 -1.86 -6.21 -13.37
N THR A 76 -0.90 -7.05 -13.07
CA THR A 76 -0.75 -8.38 -13.64
C THR A 76 -0.29 -9.37 -12.59
N PRO A 77 -0.80 -10.61 -12.58
CA PRO A 77 -0.22 -11.68 -11.77
C PRO A 77 1.18 -12.04 -12.27
N LEU A 78 2.07 -12.39 -11.34
CA LEU A 78 3.44 -12.81 -11.63
C LEU A 78 3.63 -14.30 -11.32
N GLY A 79 4.47 -14.99 -12.11
CA GLY A 79 4.87 -16.37 -11.82
C GLY A 79 3.75 -17.39 -11.92
N THR A 80 2.67 -17.10 -12.62
CA THR A 80 1.54 -18.00 -12.83
C THR A 80 1.41 -18.44 -14.26
N ALA A 81 0.72 -19.56 -14.50
CA ALA A 81 0.26 -19.94 -15.85
C ALA A 81 -0.81 -18.99 -16.41
N VAL A 82 -1.31 -18.08 -15.59
CA VAL A 82 -2.31 -17.06 -15.95
C VAL A 82 -1.61 -15.94 -16.72
N ARG A 83 -1.94 -15.83 -18.00
CA ARG A 83 -1.48 -14.75 -18.87
C ARG A 83 -2.58 -13.71 -18.98
N GLY A 84 -2.38 -12.56 -18.36
CA GLY A 84 -3.37 -11.49 -18.41
C GLY A 84 -3.16 -10.49 -17.30
N GLY A 85 -4.07 -9.54 -17.22
CA GLY A 85 -4.02 -8.48 -16.22
C GLY A 85 -5.34 -7.72 -16.18
N GLU A 86 -5.32 -6.63 -15.44
CA GLU A 86 -6.42 -5.71 -15.29
C GLU A 86 -5.93 -4.28 -15.51
N ALA A 87 -6.67 -3.52 -16.29
CA ALA A 87 -6.54 -2.08 -16.35
C ALA A 87 -7.79 -1.44 -15.73
N ALA A 88 -7.63 -0.34 -15.02
CA ALA A 88 -8.72 0.37 -14.40
C ALA A 88 -8.57 1.88 -14.62
N LEU A 89 -9.66 2.52 -15.05
CA LEU A 89 -9.76 3.96 -15.15
C LEU A 89 -10.85 4.45 -14.21
N GLY A 90 -10.57 5.50 -13.44
CA GLY A 90 -11.50 5.97 -12.44
C GLY A 90 -11.27 7.39 -11.98
N VAL A 91 -12.12 7.78 -11.05
CA VAL A 91 -12.04 9.06 -10.34
C VAL A 91 -11.84 8.78 -8.86
N ARG A 92 -10.89 9.47 -8.26
CA ARG A 92 -10.61 9.47 -6.83
C ARG A 92 -11.07 10.79 -6.24
N TYR A 93 -11.81 10.71 -5.16
CA TYR A 93 -12.28 11.84 -4.38
C TYR A 93 -11.75 11.79 -2.97
N GLN A 94 -11.08 12.83 -2.52
CA GLN A 94 -10.59 13.00 -1.16
C GLN A 94 -11.37 14.13 -0.49
N PRO A 95 -12.38 13.81 0.35
CA PRO A 95 -13.29 14.82 0.92
C PRO A 95 -12.57 15.81 1.83
N PHE A 96 -11.58 15.35 2.60
CA PHE A 96 -10.88 16.15 3.60
C PHE A 96 -9.38 16.09 3.39
N ALA A 97 -8.71 17.24 3.35
CA ALA A 97 -7.26 17.29 3.22
C ALA A 97 -6.51 16.76 4.47
N SER A 98 -7.14 16.87 5.65
CA SER A 98 -6.58 16.45 6.94
C SER A 98 -6.75 14.96 7.24
N ILE A 99 -7.62 14.28 6.52
CA ILE A 99 -7.91 12.86 6.72
C ILE A 99 -7.40 12.08 5.50
N PRO A 100 -6.46 11.13 5.68
CA PRO A 100 -5.90 10.37 4.58
C PRO A 100 -6.86 9.26 4.10
N VAL A 101 -8.10 9.63 3.81
CA VAL A 101 -9.15 8.74 3.30
C VAL A 101 -9.66 9.29 1.98
N SER A 102 -9.81 8.42 1.01
CA SER A 102 -10.35 8.74 -0.30
C SER A 102 -11.36 7.69 -0.76
N LEU A 103 -12.31 8.13 -1.57
CA LEU A 103 -13.26 7.30 -2.28
C LEU A 103 -12.83 7.21 -3.74
N THR A 104 -12.85 6.01 -4.30
CA THR A 104 -12.52 5.79 -5.71
C THR A 104 -13.67 5.04 -6.38
N ALA A 105 -14.09 5.56 -7.53
CA ALA A 105 -14.98 4.86 -8.44
C ALA A 105 -14.20 4.58 -9.72
N GLU A 106 -14.12 3.32 -10.13
CA GLU A 106 -13.35 2.92 -11.31
C GLU A 106 -14.08 1.90 -12.19
N ARG A 107 -13.79 1.93 -13.47
CA ARG A 107 -14.12 0.88 -14.43
C ARG A 107 -12.90 -0.01 -14.59
N ARG A 108 -13.02 -1.27 -14.25
CA ARG A 108 -12.02 -2.31 -14.43
C ARG A 108 -12.26 -3.03 -15.74
N GLN A 109 -11.20 -3.27 -16.47
CA GLN A 109 -11.19 -4.05 -17.70
C GLN A 109 -10.12 -5.13 -17.56
N SER A 110 -10.57 -6.37 -17.52
CA SER A 110 -9.68 -7.54 -17.52
C SER A 110 -9.30 -7.91 -18.95
N PHE A 111 -8.07 -8.33 -19.15
CA PHE A 111 -7.53 -8.79 -20.43
C PHE A 111 -6.69 -10.06 -20.25
N GLY A 112 -6.68 -10.91 -21.29
CA GLY A 112 -5.98 -12.19 -21.27
C GLY A 112 -6.78 -13.31 -20.59
N LYS A 113 -6.20 -14.53 -20.62
CA LYS A 113 -6.86 -15.73 -20.08
C LYS A 113 -6.68 -15.81 -18.56
N GLY A 114 -7.78 -15.94 -17.81
CA GLY A 114 -7.76 -16.07 -16.35
C GLY A 114 -7.64 -14.76 -15.57
N ALA A 115 -7.59 -13.63 -16.23
CA ALA A 115 -7.82 -12.33 -15.57
C ALA A 115 -9.28 -12.27 -15.13
N GLY A 116 -9.54 -11.64 -13.95
CA GLY A 116 -10.87 -11.53 -13.36
C GLY A 116 -11.94 -11.00 -14.31
N ARG A 117 -13.05 -10.54 -13.82
CA ARG A 117 -14.12 -9.99 -14.66
C ARG A 117 -14.02 -8.48 -14.80
N SER A 118 -14.36 -7.97 -15.98
CA SER A 118 -14.55 -6.53 -16.19
C SER A 118 -15.77 -6.04 -15.42
N ALA A 119 -15.61 -5.02 -14.57
CA ALA A 119 -16.66 -4.54 -13.69
C ALA A 119 -16.45 -3.08 -13.29
N PHE A 120 -17.50 -2.43 -12.79
CA PHE A 120 -17.34 -1.21 -12.01
C PHE A 120 -17.00 -1.56 -10.57
N ALA A 121 -16.19 -0.73 -9.93
CA ALA A 121 -15.83 -0.85 -8.52
C ALA A 121 -15.94 0.52 -7.85
N VAL A 122 -16.41 0.50 -6.59
CA VAL A 122 -16.42 1.67 -5.71
C VAL A 122 -15.80 1.22 -4.38
N PHE A 123 -14.81 1.95 -3.90
CA PHE A 123 -14.13 1.63 -2.66
C PHE A 123 -13.59 2.86 -1.94
N ALA A 124 -13.48 2.74 -0.63
CA ALA A 124 -12.73 3.65 0.22
C ALA A 124 -11.35 3.08 0.48
N GLU A 125 -10.35 3.95 0.51
CA GLU A 125 -8.99 3.58 0.91
C GLU A 125 -8.37 4.68 1.76
N GLY A 126 -7.52 4.27 2.70
CA GLY A 126 -6.79 5.20 3.55
C GLY A 126 -5.61 4.53 4.23
N GLY A 127 -4.73 5.34 4.78
CA GLY A 127 -3.56 4.80 5.45
C GLY A 127 -2.79 5.83 6.25
N LEU A 128 -1.90 5.31 7.08
CA LEU A 128 -0.90 6.07 7.83
C LEU A 128 0.46 5.68 7.30
N TRP A 129 1.33 6.65 7.14
CA TRP A 129 2.65 6.40 6.59
C TRP A 129 3.74 6.90 7.54
N GLN A 130 4.67 5.99 7.92
CA GLN A 130 5.81 6.27 8.79
C GLN A 130 5.42 7.09 10.03
N ARG A 131 4.23 6.81 10.59
CA ARG A 131 3.74 7.54 11.78
C ARG A 131 4.61 7.17 12.98
N PRO A 132 5.36 8.11 13.57
CA PRO A 132 6.16 7.84 14.75
C PRO A 132 5.28 7.39 15.91
N ILE A 133 5.72 6.34 16.61
CA ILE A 133 5.12 5.85 17.86
C ILE A 133 6.22 5.68 18.92
N ALA A 134 5.89 5.11 20.06
CA ALA A 134 6.83 4.92 21.17
C ALA A 134 8.05 4.06 20.78
N ALA A 135 9.12 4.20 21.52
CA ALA A 135 10.37 3.40 21.42
C ALA A 135 11.07 3.44 20.05
N GLY A 136 10.90 4.53 19.28
CA GLY A 136 11.55 4.69 17.98
C GLY A 136 10.96 3.82 16.86
N PHE A 137 9.78 3.24 17.08
CA PHE A 137 9.03 2.57 16.03
C PHE A 137 8.23 3.55 15.19
N ALA A 138 8.02 3.19 13.93
CA ALA A 138 7.11 3.86 13.02
C ALA A 138 6.01 2.88 12.58
N LEU A 139 4.79 3.37 12.52
CA LEU A 139 3.62 2.65 12.04
C LEU A 139 3.36 3.00 10.58
N ASP A 140 3.27 1.99 9.74
CA ASP A 140 2.65 2.06 8.43
C ASP A 140 1.36 1.23 8.49
N ALA A 141 0.24 1.82 8.13
CA ALA A 141 -1.05 1.14 8.08
C ALA A 141 -1.80 1.51 6.81
N TYR A 142 -2.50 0.56 6.25
CA TYR A 142 -3.32 0.72 5.06
C TYR A 142 -4.58 -0.11 5.19
N LEU A 143 -5.70 0.46 4.78
CA LEU A 143 -6.98 -0.23 4.71
C LEU A 143 -7.71 0.21 3.46
N GLN A 144 -8.30 -0.76 2.78
CA GLN A 144 -9.16 -0.57 1.63
C GLN A 144 -10.40 -1.45 1.77
N GLY A 145 -11.56 -0.95 1.39
CA GLY A 145 -12.79 -1.73 1.38
C GLY A 145 -13.79 -1.17 0.42
N GLY A 146 -14.57 -2.06 -0.22
CA GLY A 146 -15.51 -1.63 -1.20
C GLY A 146 -16.32 -2.76 -1.86
N VAL A 147 -16.89 -2.44 -3.00
CA VAL A 147 -17.75 -3.33 -3.77
C VAL A 147 -17.33 -3.37 -5.23
N VAL A 148 -17.35 -4.56 -5.81
CA VAL A 148 -17.04 -4.81 -7.22
C VAL A 148 -18.27 -5.43 -7.90
N GLY A 149 -18.70 -4.81 -9.00
CA GLY A 149 -19.81 -5.26 -9.83
C GLY A 149 -21.16 -4.67 -9.45
N MET A 150 -21.91 -4.24 -10.45
CA MET A 150 -23.24 -3.64 -10.26
C MET A 150 -24.33 -4.67 -9.96
N ARG A 151 -24.22 -5.87 -10.54
CA ARG A 151 -25.20 -6.97 -10.37
C ARG A 151 -24.82 -7.91 -9.24
N ARG A 152 -23.59 -8.43 -9.26
CA ARG A 152 -23.02 -9.22 -8.15
C ARG A 152 -22.19 -8.25 -7.30
N ARG A 153 -22.67 -7.74 -6.27
CA ARG A 153 -22.03 -6.79 -5.37
C ARG A 153 -21.02 -7.53 -4.48
N ASP A 154 -19.88 -7.94 -5.05
CA ASP A 154 -18.84 -8.62 -4.32
C ASP A 154 -18.13 -7.63 -3.40
N LEU A 155 -18.37 -7.75 -2.11
CA LEU A 155 -17.72 -6.95 -1.09
C LEU A 155 -16.28 -7.44 -0.90
N PHE A 156 -15.36 -6.52 -0.65
CA PHE A 156 -14.00 -6.85 -0.27
C PHE A 156 -13.46 -5.89 0.80
N VAL A 157 -12.55 -6.41 1.60
CA VAL A 157 -11.72 -5.64 2.52
C VAL A 157 -10.30 -6.14 2.36
N ASP A 158 -9.32 -5.22 2.43
CA ASP A 158 -7.90 -5.55 2.36
C ASP A 158 -7.11 -4.52 3.17
N GLY A 159 -6.06 -4.96 3.86
CA GLY A 159 -5.28 -4.04 4.64
C GLY A 159 -4.04 -4.64 5.26
N SER A 160 -3.24 -3.77 5.83
CA SER A 160 -2.05 -4.15 6.57
C SER A 160 -1.72 -3.11 7.64
N ALA A 161 -1.05 -3.55 8.69
CA ALA A 161 -0.39 -2.68 9.65
C ALA A 161 0.99 -3.25 9.96
N THR A 162 2.01 -2.41 9.90
CA THR A 162 3.39 -2.81 10.16
C THR A 162 4.07 -1.82 11.09
N LEU A 163 4.79 -2.35 12.06
CA LEU A 163 5.61 -1.60 13.00
C LEU A 163 7.07 -1.88 12.68
N THR A 164 7.81 -0.83 12.33
CA THR A 164 9.22 -0.96 11.96
C THR A 164 10.08 0.04 12.73
N ARG A 165 11.30 -0.36 13.04
CA ARG A 165 12.30 0.47 13.70
C ARG A 165 13.57 0.50 12.86
N PRO A 166 14.23 1.65 12.67
CA PRO A 166 15.54 1.71 12.04
C PRO A 166 16.56 0.83 12.77
N LEU A 167 17.27 0.00 12.02
CA LEU A 167 18.33 -0.87 12.51
C LEU A 167 19.71 -0.29 12.20
N TRP A 168 19.95 0.01 10.91
CA TRP A 168 21.23 0.53 10.44
C TRP A 168 21.06 1.17 9.06
N ARG A 169 21.57 2.39 8.90
CA ARG A 169 21.48 3.15 7.63
C ARG A 169 20.08 3.12 7.02
N ASN A 170 19.93 2.38 5.92
CA ASN A 170 18.68 2.25 5.16
C ASN A 170 17.83 1.05 5.58
N PHE A 171 18.32 0.23 6.52
CA PHE A 171 17.63 -0.97 6.98
C PHE A 171 16.73 -0.68 8.17
N SER A 172 15.56 -1.29 8.18
CA SER A 172 14.61 -1.28 9.29
C SER A 172 14.09 -2.69 9.49
N PHE A 173 13.83 -3.06 10.74
CA PHE A 173 13.22 -4.34 11.09
C PHE A 173 11.94 -4.10 11.88
N GLY A 174 11.08 -5.09 11.90
CA GLY A 174 9.83 -5.03 12.65
C GLY A 174 8.94 -6.22 12.40
N ALA A 175 7.65 -6.00 12.57
CA ALA A 175 6.63 -7.01 12.35
C ALA A 175 5.39 -6.37 11.72
N GLY A 176 4.53 -7.23 11.18
CA GLY A 176 3.30 -6.77 10.57
C GLY A 176 2.17 -7.78 10.67
N VAL A 177 0.98 -7.26 10.41
CA VAL A 177 -0.22 -8.01 10.12
C VAL A 177 -0.73 -7.59 8.74
N TRP A 178 -1.14 -8.57 7.95
CA TRP A 178 -1.67 -8.38 6.61
C TRP A 178 -2.93 -9.20 6.48
N GLY A 179 -3.93 -8.68 5.84
CA GLY A 179 -5.17 -9.42 5.68
C GLY A 179 -6.04 -8.93 4.56
N GLY A 180 -7.00 -9.77 4.18
CA GLY A 180 -8.01 -9.44 3.22
C GLY A 180 -9.15 -10.44 3.27
N MET A 181 -10.29 -10.00 2.76
CA MET A 181 -11.49 -10.81 2.64
C MET A 181 -12.26 -10.42 1.38
N GLN A 182 -12.75 -11.43 0.69
CA GLN A 182 -13.65 -11.30 -0.45
C GLN A 182 -14.55 -12.53 -0.52
N PRO A 183 -15.59 -12.59 -1.34
CA PRO A 183 -16.49 -13.76 -1.39
C PRO A 183 -15.72 -15.06 -1.57
N GLY A 184 -15.87 -15.97 -0.60
CA GLY A 184 -15.26 -17.30 -0.59
C GLY A 184 -13.79 -17.36 -0.20
N LEU A 185 -13.12 -16.23 0.02
CA LEU A 185 -11.69 -16.17 0.35
C LEU A 185 -11.43 -15.17 1.48
N SER A 186 -10.65 -15.60 2.45
CA SER A 186 -10.14 -14.73 3.52
C SER A 186 -8.72 -15.13 3.89
N ARG A 187 -7.99 -14.17 4.47
CA ARG A 187 -6.63 -14.38 4.94
C ARG A 187 -6.24 -13.37 6.00
N ILE A 188 -5.54 -13.85 7.01
CA ILE A 188 -4.82 -13.02 7.97
C ILE A 188 -3.43 -13.63 8.13
N ASP A 189 -2.41 -12.83 7.83
CA ASP A 189 -1.00 -13.18 8.03
C ASP A 189 -0.41 -12.31 9.13
N VAL A 190 0.53 -12.89 9.89
CA VAL A 190 1.38 -12.15 10.84
C VAL A 190 2.82 -12.56 10.66
N GLY A 191 3.76 -11.68 10.98
CA GLY A 191 5.16 -12.07 10.92
C GLY A 191 6.19 -10.96 10.91
N PRO A 192 7.48 -11.33 10.91
CA PRO A 192 8.58 -10.38 10.86
C PRO A 192 8.72 -9.72 9.50
N ARG A 193 9.25 -8.50 9.52
CA ARG A 193 9.58 -7.69 8.35
C ARG A 193 10.99 -7.15 8.44
N LEU A 194 11.73 -7.28 7.37
CA LEU A 194 12.95 -6.53 7.10
C LEU A 194 12.68 -5.58 5.92
N SER A 195 13.08 -4.33 6.05
CA SER A 195 12.87 -3.31 5.03
C SER A 195 14.17 -2.61 4.69
N ILE A 196 14.34 -2.24 3.42
CA ILE A 196 15.43 -1.41 2.95
C ILE A 196 14.89 -0.24 2.13
N LYS A 197 15.36 0.96 2.44
CA LYS A 197 15.12 2.16 1.62
C LYS A 197 16.10 2.15 0.46
N LEU A 198 15.58 2.27 -0.74
CA LEU A 198 16.32 2.34 -1.99
C LEU A 198 16.28 3.79 -2.53
N PRO A 199 17.16 4.14 -3.49
CA PRO A 199 17.11 5.44 -4.14
C PRO A 199 15.76 5.72 -4.83
N ARG A 200 15.49 6.99 -5.10
CA ARG A 200 14.32 7.45 -5.86
C ARG A 200 12.96 7.05 -5.26
N GLY A 201 12.81 7.12 -3.94
CA GLY A 201 11.53 6.83 -3.29
C GLY A 201 11.12 5.35 -3.23
N MET A 202 11.98 4.45 -3.70
CA MET A 202 11.71 3.01 -3.68
C MET A 202 11.99 2.38 -2.32
N ARG A 203 11.31 1.26 -2.04
CA ARG A 203 11.52 0.42 -0.86
C ARG A 203 11.37 -1.05 -1.22
N ALA A 204 12.20 -1.87 -0.61
CA ALA A 204 12.04 -3.31 -0.66
C ALA A 204 11.76 -3.85 0.74
N HIS A 205 10.88 -4.84 0.81
CA HIS A 205 10.52 -5.53 2.05
C HIS A 205 10.67 -7.03 1.85
N LEU A 206 11.23 -7.67 2.85
CA LEU A 206 11.24 -9.12 2.99
C LEU A 206 10.45 -9.47 4.24
N ASP A 207 9.33 -10.16 4.04
CA ASP A 207 8.44 -10.62 5.10
C ASP A 207 8.52 -12.14 5.18
N TYR A 208 8.41 -12.70 6.37
CA TYR A 208 7.94 -14.07 6.51
C TYR A 208 6.53 -14.00 7.07
N ARG A 209 5.55 -14.42 6.30
CA ARG A 209 4.13 -14.33 6.64
C ARG A 209 3.62 -15.68 7.10
N TYR A 210 3.29 -15.79 8.38
CA TYR A 210 2.57 -16.90 8.96
C TYR A 210 1.08 -16.70 8.75
N GLU A 211 0.42 -17.64 8.12
CA GLU A 211 -1.03 -17.64 7.98
C GLU A 211 -1.66 -17.97 9.35
N ALA A 212 -2.21 -16.93 9.98
CA ALA A 212 -2.86 -17.03 11.29
C ALA A 212 -4.32 -17.47 11.15
N ALA A 213 -5.00 -17.10 10.06
CA ALA A 213 -6.37 -17.48 9.77
C ALA A 213 -6.69 -17.30 8.28
N GLY A 214 -7.68 -18.06 7.80
CA GLY A 214 -8.22 -17.93 6.46
C GLY A 214 -8.15 -19.21 5.66
N ASN A 215 -8.44 -19.08 4.36
CA ASN A 215 -8.46 -20.20 3.41
C ASN A 215 -7.82 -19.83 2.06
N ALA A 216 -7.23 -18.64 1.95
CA ALA A 216 -6.64 -18.20 0.70
C ALA A 216 -5.19 -18.71 0.54
N LEU A 217 -4.91 -19.34 -0.60
CA LEU A 217 -3.56 -19.77 -0.97
C LEU A 217 -2.72 -18.61 -1.53
N PRO A 218 -1.40 -18.71 -1.41
CA PRO A 218 -0.58 -19.76 -0.78
C PRO A 218 -0.58 -19.66 0.75
N GLY A 219 -0.23 -20.76 1.43
CA GLY A 219 -0.04 -20.78 2.89
C GLY A 219 1.12 -19.89 3.38
N SER A 220 1.59 -20.17 4.59
CA SER A 220 2.74 -19.45 5.20
C SER A 220 3.98 -19.50 4.31
N GLY A 221 4.78 -18.43 4.32
CA GLY A 221 6.01 -18.38 3.55
C GLY A 221 6.61 -16.99 3.38
N PRO A 222 7.79 -16.91 2.73
CA PRO A 222 8.44 -15.65 2.44
C PRO A 222 7.69 -14.86 1.38
N VAL A 223 7.71 -13.55 1.54
CA VAL A 223 7.14 -12.57 0.61
C VAL A 223 8.13 -11.45 0.40
N VAL A 224 8.45 -11.18 -0.86
CA VAL A 224 9.26 -10.02 -1.24
C VAL A 224 8.33 -8.98 -1.85
N THR A 225 8.42 -7.75 -1.36
CA THR A 225 7.66 -6.62 -1.90
C THR A 225 8.61 -5.51 -2.32
N LEU A 226 8.44 -5.01 -3.52
CA LEU A 226 9.08 -3.79 -4.01
C LEU A 226 8.00 -2.76 -4.24
N ALA A 227 8.16 -1.57 -3.70
CA ALA A 227 7.21 -0.45 -3.84
C ALA A 227 7.96 0.86 -4.10
N GLY A 228 7.35 1.76 -4.83
CA GLY A 228 7.88 3.08 -5.11
C GLY A 228 6.79 4.09 -5.38
N ASP A 229 7.00 5.30 -4.87
CA ASP A 229 6.17 6.48 -5.09
C ASP A 229 7.04 7.57 -5.72
N PHE A 230 6.56 8.19 -6.82
CA PHE A 230 7.27 9.15 -7.65
C PHE A 230 6.43 10.38 -7.97
#